data_c32e5124a607f5da2981d4fbba724e24
#
_entry.id   c32e5124a607f5da2981d4fbba724e24
#
_cell.length_a   1.000
_cell.length_b   1.000
_cell.length_c   1.000
_cell.angle_alpha   90.00
_cell.angle_beta   90.00
_cell.angle_gamma   90.00
#
_symmetry.space_group_name_H-M   'P 1'
#
loop_
_entity.id
_entity.type
_entity.pdbx_description
1 polymer ?
#
loop_
_entity_poly.entity_id
_entity_poly.type
_entity_poly.pdbx_seq_one_letter_code
_entity_poly.pdbx_strand_id
1 'polypeptide(L)'
;MQKFKIDNFLRENPGMAPPSFVPLTDAAVNELVETLLINAGCPAGVPKDVLRELSANATPVTGVNLEQEELELQVLFGKSGINPGPVLYVEWGAMREIDRFQTADLNRHFYHVWYPGADDIEIFDDSLTWLMFVRHYGSVHVWRPSV
;
A
#
# COMPACT_ATOMS: atom_id res chain seq x y z
N MET A 1 -5.37 4.71 -9.02
CA MET A 1 -4.70 3.64 -9.80
C MET A 1 -4.72 4.02 -11.27
N GLN A 2 -3.63 3.77 -11.95
CA GLN A 2 -3.49 4.14 -13.37
C GLN A 2 -4.49 3.38 -14.25
N LYS A 3 -5.08 4.10 -15.20
CA LYS A 3 -6.10 3.56 -16.12
C LYS A 3 -5.58 2.35 -16.91
N PHE A 4 -4.31 2.35 -17.32
CA PHE A 4 -3.76 1.25 -18.10
C PHE A 4 -3.81 -0.11 -17.38
N LYS A 5 -3.79 -0.11 -16.05
CA LYS A 5 -3.90 -1.34 -15.25
C LYS A 5 -5.29 -1.96 -15.37
N ILE A 6 -6.33 -1.14 -15.39
CA ILE A 6 -7.70 -1.58 -15.65
C ILE A 6 -7.82 -2.10 -17.08
N ASP A 7 -7.29 -1.38 -18.06
CA ASP A 7 -7.33 -1.79 -19.46
C ASP A 7 -6.60 -3.13 -19.68
N ASN A 8 -5.44 -3.33 -19.03
CA ASN A 8 -4.71 -4.59 -19.06
C ASN A 8 -5.52 -5.74 -18.43
N PHE A 9 -6.12 -5.49 -17.27
CA PHE A 9 -6.95 -6.51 -16.61
C PHE A 9 -8.10 -6.97 -17.51
N LEU A 10 -8.84 -6.04 -18.09
CA LEU A 10 -9.98 -6.34 -18.95
C LEU A 10 -9.57 -7.10 -20.21
N ARG A 11 -8.41 -6.77 -20.78
CA ARG A 11 -7.87 -7.49 -21.94
C ARG A 11 -7.45 -8.92 -21.61
N GLU A 12 -6.82 -9.12 -20.46
CA GLU A 12 -6.29 -10.42 -20.02
C GLU A 12 -7.35 -11.32 -19.39
N ASN A 13 -8.43 -10.73 -18.88
CA ASN A 13 -9.50 -11.44 -18.17
C ASN A 13 -10.87 -11.07 -18.75
N PRO A 14 -11.18 -11.47 -20.01
CA PRO A 14 -12.45 -11.12 -20.62
C PRO A 14 -13.66 -11.62 -19.81
N GLY A 15 -14.63 -10.74 -19.59
CA GLY A 15 -15.85 -11.06 -18.86
C GLY A 15 -15.72 -11.04 -17.33
N MET A 16 -14.54 -10.77 -16.80
CA MET A 16 -14.33 -10.62 -15.35
C MET A 16 -14.38 -9.15 -14.93
N ALA A 17 -14.88 -8.89 -13.71
CA ALA A 17 -14.87 -7.57 -13.12
C ALA A 17 -13.44 -7.16 -12.73
N PRO A 18 -13.01 -5.94 -13.08
CA PRO A 18 -11.70 -5.44 -12.67
C PRO A 18 -11.64 -5.17 -11.16
N PRO A 19 -10.43 -4.97 -10.60
CA PRO A 19 -10.29 -4.52 -9.22
C PRO A 19 -11.15 -3.29 -8.96
N SER A 20 -11.91 -3.31 -7.88
CA SER A 20 -12.76 -2.20 -7.48
C SER A 20 -12.04 -1.31 -6.48
N PHE A 21 -11.99 -0.02 -6.73
CA PHE A 21 -11.34 0.96 -5.86
C PHE A 21 -12.05 2.31 -5.94
N VAL A 22 -11.84 3.13 -4.92
CA VAL A 22 -12.34 4.50 -4.86
C VAL A 22 -11.15 5.44 -4.68
N PRO A 23 -10.84 6.28 -5.67
CA PRO A 23 -9.84 7.34 -5.48
C PRO A 23 -10.31 8.30 -4.39
N LEU A 24 -9.42 8.62 -3.44
CA LEU A 24 -9.75 9.60 -2.42
C LEU A 24 -9.72 11.01 -3.00
N THR A 25 -10.60 11.86 -2.48
CA THR A 25 -10.55 13.30 -2.74
C THR A 25 -9.31 13.92 -2.10
N ASP A 26 -8.88 15.09 -2.58
CA ASP A 26 -7.75 15.80 -1.97
C ASP A 26 -7.96 16.08 -0.49
N ALA A 27 -9.20 16.42 -0.09
CA ALA A 27 -9.55 16.64 1.31
C ALA A 27 -9.37 15.35 2.14
N ALA A 28 -9.82 14.20 1.64
CA ALA A 28 -9.68 12.92 2.32
C ALA A 28 -8.20 12.48 2.41
N VAL A 29 -7.42 12.70 1.35
CA VAL A 29 -5.95 12.45 1.37
C VAL A 29 -5.29 13.30 2.45
N ASN A 30 -5.57 14.60 2.50
CA ASN A 30 -4.99 15.50 3.49
C ASN A 30 -5.33 15.08 4.92
N GLU A 31 -6.56 14.64 5.18
CA GLU A 31 -6.98 14.15 6.50
C GLU A 31 -6.22 12.89 6.93
N LEU A 32 -6.08 11.92 6.02
CA LEU A 32 -5.31 10.71 6.29
C LEU A 32 -3.84 11.02 6.54
N VAL A 33 -3.25 11.85 5.70
CA VAL A 33 -1.84 12.25 5.82
C VAL A 33 -1.58 12.98 7.14
N GLU A 34 -2.44 13.90 7.52
CA GLU A 34 -2.33 14.62 8.78
C GLU A 34 -2.35 13.65 9.97
N THR A 35 -3.29 12.70 9.98
CA THR A 35 -3.38 11.68 11.03
C THR A 35 -2.13 10.80 11.06
N LEU A 36 -1.62 10.38 9.91
CA LEU A 36 -0.40 9.60 9.81
C LEU A 36 0.81 10.36 10.38
N LEU A 37 0.96 11.63 10.05
CA LEU A 37 2.05 12.47 10.57
C LEU A 37 1.98 12.58 12.10
N ILE A 38 0.79 12.73 12.66
CA ILE A 38 0.60 12.74 14.11
C ILE A 38 1.02 11.39 14.71
N ASN A 39 0.57 10.28 14.15
CA ASN A 39 0.91 8.94 14.62
C ASN A 39 2.41 8.63 14.50
N ALA A 40 3.06 9.21 13.51
CA ALA A 40 4.51 9.09 13.31
C ALA A 40 5.33 10.01 14.24
N GLY A 41 4.67 10.85 15.04
CA GLY A 41 5.36 11.81 15.91
C GLY A 41 5.94 13.03 15.19
N CYS A 42 5.49 13.28 13.94
CA CYS A 42 5.99 14.37 13.10
C CYS A 42 4.83 15.24 12.57
N PRO A 43 3.99 15.84 13.43
CA PRO A 43 2.76 16.52 12.99
C PRO A 43 3.02 17.73 12.08
N ALA A 44 4.20 18.36 12.17
CA ALA A 44 4.60 19.48 11.33
C ALA A 44 5.53 19.08 10.19
N GLY A 45 5.72 17.77 9.97
CA GLY A 45 6.62 17.25 8.95
C GLY A 45 6.10 17.45 7.52
N VAL A 46 7.02 17.48 6.56
CA VAL A 46 6.69 17.42 5.13
C VAL A 46 6.36 15.97 4.80
N PRO A 47 5.16 15.65 4.29
CA PRO A 47 4.72 14.26 4.11
C PRO A 47 5.71 13.37 3.34
N LYS A 48 6.26 13.85 2.24
CA LYS A 48 7.25 13.13 1.44
C LYS A 48 8.51 12.78 2.24
N ASP A 49 9.01 13.71 3.04
CA ASP A 49 10.23 13.52 3.83
C ASP A 49 9.99 12.57 4.99
N VAL A 50 8.84 12.70 5.66
CA VAL A 50 8.43 11.78 6.74
C VAL A 50 8.28 10.37 6.19
N LEU A 51 7.61 10.19 5.06
CA LEU A 51 7.43 8.88 4.43
C LEU A 51 8.77 8.21 4.10
N ARG A 52 9.73 8.97 3.58
CA ARG A 52 11.08 8.49 3.30
C ARG A 52 11.79 8.03 4.56
N GLU A 53 11.66 8.79 5.64
CA GLU A 53 12.25 8.45 6.94
C GLU A 53 11.61 7.20 7.54
N LEU A 54 10.27 7.09 7.49
CA LEU A 54 9.56 5.89 7.95
C LEU A 54 9.99 4.64 7.16
N SER A 55 10.15 4.78 5.84
CA SER A 55 10.65 3.70 4.99
C SER A 55 12.07 3.26 5.38
N ALA A 56 12.96 4.22 5.63
CA ALA A 56 14.34 3.94 6.02
C ALA A 56 14.45 3.22 7.38
N ASN A 57 13.51 3.46 8.28
CA ASN A 57 13.45 2.86 9.61
C ASN A 57 12.49 1.65 9.70
N ALA A 58 11.84 1.29 8.61
CA ALA A 58 10.94 0.15 8.58
C ALA A 58 11.68 -1.18 8.71
N THR A 59 11.02 -2.16 9.31
CA THR A 59 11.58 -3.50 9.51
C THR A 59 11.36 -4.35 8.25
N PRO A 60 12.41 -4.95 7.66
CA PRO A 60 12.22 -5.84 6.51
C PRO A 60 11.44 -7.10 6.91
N VAL A 61 10.56 -7.53 6.00
CA VAL A 61 9.88 -8.82 6.13
C VAL A 61 10.82 -9.89 5.61
N THR A 62 11.42 -10.65 6.52
CA THR A 62 12.51 -11.60 6.23
C THR A 62 12.03 -12.73 5.31
N GLY A 63 12.88 -13.08 4.33
CA GLY A 63 12.61 -14.18 3.41
C GLY A 63 11.58 -13.85 2.32
N VAL A 64 11.22 -12.58 2.15
CA VAL A 64 10.30 -12.12 1.11
C VAL A 64 11.04 -11.40 0.01
N ASN A 65 10.88 -11.86 -1.22
CA ASN A 65 11.26 -11.14 -2.44
C ASN A 65 10.21 -11.44 -3.50
N LEU A 66 9.37 -10.45 -3.79
CA LEU A 66 8.23 -10.60 -4.71
C LEU A 66 8.62 -10.67 -6.19
N GLU A 67 9.87 -10.37 -6.54
CA GLU A 67 10.40 -10.64 -7.89
C GLU A 67 10.76 -12.10 -8.09
N GLN A 68 11.17 -12.78 -7.03
CA GLN A 68 11.59 -14.20 -7.06
C GLN A 68 10.42 -15.15 -6.78
N GLU A 69 9.50 -14.75 -5.91
CA GLU A 69 8.36 -15.55 -5.49
C GLU A 69 7.10 -14.69 -5.37
N GLU A 70 6.07 -15.04 -6.12
CA GLU A 70 4.77 -14.36 -6.10
C GLU A 70 3.98 -14.82 -4.87
N LEU A 71 4.01 -14.00 -3.80
CA LEU A 71 3.26 -14.26 -2.57
C LEU A 71 1.94 -13.49 -2.56
N GLU A 72 0.88 -14.12 -2.07
CA GLU A 72 -0.40 -13.45 -1.85
C GLU A 72 -0.27 -12.37 -0.77
N LEU A 73 -1.01 -11.28 -0.91
CA LEU A 73 -0.96 -10.16 0.03
C LEU A 73 -1.31 -10.59 1.46
N GLN A 74 -2.29 -11.48 1.62
CA GLN A 74 -2.64 -12.04 2.93
C GLN A 74 -1.50 -12.83 3.57
N VAL A 75 -0.63 -13.47 2.77
CA VAL A 75 0.57 -14.15 3.27
C VAL A 75 1.59 -13.13 3.77
N LEU A 76 1.74 -12.00 3.08
CA LEU A 76 2.61 -10.91 3.53
C LEU A 76 2.14 -10.34 4.87
N PHE A 77 0.84 -10.14 5.04
CA PHE A 77 0.27 -9.72 6.32
C PHE A 77 0.57 -10.72 7.44
N GLY A 78 0.38 -12.02 7.17
CA GLY A 78 0.69 -13.08 8.13
C GLY A 78 2.16 -13.09 8.54
N LYS A 79 3.07 -12.99 7.58
CA LYS A 79 4.52 -12.92 7.85
C LYS A 79 4.94 -11.66 8.61
N SER A 80 4.19 -10.58 8.47
CA SER A 80 4.45 -9.29 9.11
C SER A 80 3.77 -9.15 10.47
N GLY A 81 2.91 -10.10 10.86
CA GLY A 81 2.11 -9.99 12.08
C GLY A 81 1.05 -8.91 12.01
N ILE A 82 0.61 -8.55 10.81
CA ILE A 82 -0.45 -7.56 10.59
C ILE A 82 -1.78 -8.28 10.43
N ASN A 83 -2.79 -7.79 11.14
CA ASN A 83 -4.18 -8.19 10.96
C ASN A 83 -4.95 -6.97 10.41
N PRO A 84 -5.05 -6.84 9.07
CA PRO A 84 -5.61 -5.64 8.47
C PRO A 84 -7.11 -5.53 8.73
N GLY A 85 -7.60 -4.28 8.77
CA GLY A 85 -9.02 -3.99 8.79
C GLY A 85 -9.71 -4.36 7.46
N PRO A 86 -11.03 -4.13 7.36
CA PRO A 86 -11.81 -4.48 6.16
C PRO A 86 -11.53 -3.58 4.95
N VAL A 87 -10.86 -2.47 5.18
CA VAL A 87 -10.51 -1.47 4.17
C VAL A 87 -9.01 -1.23 4.16
N LEU A 88 -8.43 -1.22 2.98
CA LEU A 88 -7.02 -0.89 2.75
C LEU A 88 -6.89 0.33 1.85
N TYR A 89 -5.83 1.07 2.07
CA TYR A 89 -5.42 2.17 1.22
C TYR A 89 -4.11 1.84 0.51
N VAL A 90 -4.02 2.22 -0.75
CA VAL A 90 -2.79 2.13 -1.55
C VAL A 90 -2.37 3.55 -1.92
N GLU A 91 -1.19 3.93 -1.48
CA GLU A 91 -0.56 5.21 -1.79
C GLU A 91 0.44 5.01 -2.93
N TRP A 92 0.36 5.88 -3.94
CA TRP A 92 1.11 5.73 -5.20
C TRP A 92 2.34 6.61 -5.32
N GLY A 93 2.49 7.61 -4.46
CA GLY A 93 3.68 8.45 -4.47
C GLY A 93 3.48 9.79 -3.75
N ALA A 94 4.44 10.12 -2.90
CA ALA A 94 4.55 11.40 -2.20
C ALA A 94 3.31 11.79 -1.36
N MET A 95 2.50 10.83 -0.95
CA MET A 95 1.26 11.04 -0.19
C MET A 95 0.25 11.96 -0.90
N ARG A 96 0.14 11.85 -2.22
CA ARG A 96 -0.75 12.69 -3.03
C ARG A 96 -1.88 11.93 -3.69
N GLU A 97 -1.66 10.67 -4.00
CA GLU A 97 -2.62 9.82 -4.70
C GLU A 97 -2.84 8.55 -3.90
N ILE A 98 -4.03 8.43 -3.34
CA ILE A 98 -4.41 7.30 -2.48
C ILE A 98 -5.74 6.74 -3.00
N ASP A 99 -5.76 5.43 -3.22
CA ASP A 99 -6.96 4.67 -3.56
C ASP A 99 -7.40 3.79 -2.41
N ARG A 100 -8.70 3.72 -2.22
CA ARG A 100 -9.35 2.90 -1.20
C ARG A 100 -9.86 1.60 -1.81
N PHE A 101 -9.49 0.47 -1.20
CA PHE A 101 -9.92 -0.86 -1.59
C PHE A 101 -10.64 -1.57 -0.44
N GLN A 102 -11.54 -2.49 -0.77
CA GLN A 102 -11.91 -3.52 0.19
C GLN A 102 -10.73 -4.50 0.31
N THR A 103 -10.41 -4.90 1.53
CA THR A 103 -9.26 -5.80 1.79
C THR A 103 -9.35 -7.09 0.98
N ALA A 104 -10.54 -7.70 0.93
CA ALA A 104 -10.76 -8.94 0.15
C ALA A 104 -10.50 -8.74 -1.35
N ASP A 105 -10.85 -7.57 -1.88
CA ASP A 105 -10.68 -7.26 -3.30
C ASP A 105 -9.21 -7.01 -3.64
N LEU A 106 -8.49 -6.26 -2.80
CA LEU A 106 -7.05 -6.07 -2.97
C LEU A 106 -6.27 -7.38 -2.81
N ASN A 107 -6.63 -8.24 -1.86
CA ASN A 107 -6.04 -9.58 -1.72
C ASN A 107 -6.19 -10.40 -2.99
N ARG A 108 -7.37 -10.36 -3.61
CA ARG A 108 -7.67 -11.12 -4.84
C ARG A 108 -6.88 -10.61 -6.03
N HIS A 109 -6.69 -9.30 -6.13
CA HIS A 109 -6.17 -8.63 -7.33
C HIS A 109 -4.80 -7.98 -7.13
N PHE A 110 -4.04 -8.36 -6.12
CA PHE A 110 -2.81 -7.65 -5.74
C PHE A 110 -1.85 -7.44 -6.93
N TYR A 111 -1.59 -8.48 -7.73
CA TYR A 111 -0.66 -8.38 -8.88
C TYR A 111 -1.27 -7.72 -10.13
N HIS A 112 -2.54 -7.40 -10.10
CA HIS A 112 -3.17 -6.51 -11.09
C HIS A 112 -3.13 -5.04 -10.63
N VAL A 113 -2.86 -4.80 -9.36
CA VAL A 113 -2.71 -3.47 -8.76
C VAL A 113 -1.24 -3.07 -8.66
N TRP A 114 -0.42 -3.91 -8.06
CA TRP A 114 1.02 -3.71 -7.95
C TRP A 114 1.77 -4.45 -9.05
N TYR A 115 2.60 -3.72 -9.81
CA TYR A 115 3.40 -4.29 -10.89
C TYR A 115 4.86 -4.38 -10.48
N PRO A 116 5.46 -5.61 -10.45
CA PRO A 116 6.88 -5.79 -10.23
C PRO A 116 7.71 -5.01 -11.25
N GLY A 117 8.81 -4.43 -10.80
CA GLY A 117 9.71 -3.66 -11.64
C GLY A 117 9.26 -2.22 -11.94
N ALA A 118 8.02 -1.87 -11.60
CA ALA A 118 7.45 -0.56 -11.93
C ALA A 118 6.97 0.24 -10.72
N ASP A 119 6.31 -0.42 -9.76
CA ASP A 119 5.59 0.29 -8.71
C ASP A 119 6.28 0.22 -7.34
N ASP A 120 6.44 1.38 -6.73
CA ASP A 120 6.67 1.53 -5.29
C ASP A 120 5.37 2.00 -4.68
N ILE A 121 4.82 1.24 -3.75
CA ILE A 121 3.56 1.58 -3.07
C ILE A 121 3.69 1.47 -1.57
N GLU A 122 2.82 2.17 -0.88
CA GLU A 122 2.56 1.99 0.54
C GLU A 122 1.13 1.50 0.74
N ILE A 123 0.97 0.49 1.62
CA ILE A 123 -0.33 -0.05 2.00
C ILE A 123 -0.54 0.18 3.48
N PHE A 124 -1.74 0.60 3.86
CA PHE A 124 -2.13 0.82 5.25
C PHE A 124 -3.66 0.67 5.41
N ASP A 125 -4.15 0.67 6.62
CA ASP A 125 -5.58 0.63 6.93
C ASP A 125 -6.03 1.84 7.76
N ASP A 126 -7.31 1.87 8.11
CA ASP A 126 -7.91 2.97 8.89
C ASP A 126 -7.26 3.18 10.27
N SER A 127 -6.56 2.20 10.82
CA SER A 127 -5.88 2.34 12.10
C SER A 127 -4.69 3.28 12.03
N LEU A 128 -4.05 3.40 10.85
CA LEU A 128 -2.81 4.17 10.64
C LEU A 128 -1.71 3.82 11.66
N THR A 129 -1.70 2.56 12.12
CA THR A 129 -0.73 2.03 13.09
C THR A 129 0.34 1.17 12.45
N TRP A 130 0.33 1.07 11.14
CA TRP A 130 1.33 0.38 10.35
C TRP A 130 1.34 0.91 8.93
N LEU A 131 2.51 0.86 8.29
CA LEU A 131 2.68 1.06 6.85
C LEU A 131 3.49 -0.10 6.29
N MET A 132 2.99 -0.71 5.22
CA MET A 132 3.72 -1.72 4.47
C MET A 132 4.27 -1.08 3.20
N PHE A 133 5.59 -1.06 3.08
CA PHE A 133 6.29 -0.56 1.90
C PHE A 133 6.58 -1.74 0.96
N VAL A 134 6.01 -1.70 -0.23
CA VAL A 134 6.26 -2.69 -1.28
C VAL A 134 7.00 -2.02 -2.42
N ARG A 135 8.23 -2.44 -2.65
CA ARG A 135 9.13 -1.80 -3.62
C ARG A 135 9.17 -2.57 -4.93
N HIS A 136 9.37 -1.85 -6.03
CA HIS A 136 9.39 -2.41 -7.39
C HIS A 136 10.36 -3.58 -7.57
N TYR A 137 11.43 -3.64 -6.78
CA TYR A 137 12.41 -4.73 -6.80
C TYR A 137 12.04 -5.91 -5.87
N GLY A 138 10.84 -5.92 -5.32
CA GLY A 138 10.26 -7.06 -4.60
C GLY A 138 10.45 -7.06 -3.09
N SER A 139 11.19 -6.11 -2.51
CA SER A 139 11.34 -6.04 -1.06
C SER A 139 10.08 -5.51 -0.38
N VAL A 140 9.80 -6.02 0.81
CA VAL A 140 8.69 -5.59 1.66
C VAL A 140 9.23 -5.22 3.04
N HIS A 141 8.85 -4.04 3.52
CA HIS A 141 9.20 -3.52 4.83
C HIS A 141 7.94 -3.05 5.55
N VAL A 142 7.93 -3.12 6.86
CA VAL A 142 6.81 -2.64 7.67
C VAL A 142 7.30 -1.67 8.73
N TRP A 143 6.68 -0.52 8.76
CA TRP A 143 6.84 0.45 9.83
C TRP A 143 5.65 0.35 10.80
N ARG A 144 5.94 0.50 12.09
CA ARG A 144 4.96 0.68 13.17
C ARG A 144 5.38 1.82 14.06
N PRO A 145 4.44 2.59 14.63
CA PRO A 145 4.78 3.61 15.60
C PRO A 145 5.45 2.98 16.83
N SER A 146 6.39 3.70 17.42
CA SER A 146 6.99 3.32 18.70
C SER A 146 5.96 3.38 19.80
N VAL A 147 5.98 2.39 20.65
CA VAL A 147 5.04 2.29 21.79
C VAL A 147 5.53 3.17 22.94
#